data_ff857c917ce6a76ba79df72c92ce8d86
#
_entry.id   ff857c917ce6a76ba79df72c92ce8d86
#
_cell.length_a   1.000
_cell.length_b   1.000
_cell.length_c   1.000
_cell.angle_alpha   90.00
_cell.angle_beta   90.00
_cell.angle_gamma   90.00
#
_symmetry.space_group_name_H-M   'P 1'
#
loop_
_entity.id
_entity.type
_entity.pdbx_description
1 polymer ?
#
loop_
_entity_poly.entity_id
_entity_poly.type
_entity_poly.pdbx_seq_one_letter_code
_entity_poly.pdbx_strand_id
1 'polypeptide(L)'
;TPLQYEVDGKKYFNERPTSTQQTGFSYVAQLRSWLPRELGGILWFGNDDGNMIAYVPIYCSNTERAECFNTPGADAVTFSDKNAFWVCNWVSNMVYPRYSQLFPSLKAVRDSLENAYFAAQPEVEAKALSLYKTDKSAAVKYLNDYSIQKSNEMLARWKQLAIYLIVKYNDMAGETGKES
;
A
#
# COMPACT_ATOMS: atom_id res chain seq x y z
N THR A 1 -13.04 24.23 11.89
CA THR A 1 -11.97 23.42 11.31
C THR A 1 -11.37 24.16 10.13
N PRO A 2 -10.12 23.93 9.75
CA PRO A 2 -9.51 24.51 8.56
C PRO A 2 -10.23 24.12 7.25
N LEU A 3 -11.25 23.30 7.33
CA LEU A 3 -12.07 22.85 6.20
C LEU A 3 -13.20 23.82 5.87
N GLN A 4 -13.50 24.82 6.73
CA GLN A 4 -14.50 25.83 6.49
C GLN A 4 -13.88 27.22 6.60
N TYR A 5 -14.19 28.07 5.65
CA TYR A 5 -13.72 29.46 5.61
C TYR A 5 -14.82 30.36 5.03
N GLU A 6 -14.71 31.68 5.25
CA GLU A 6 -15.65 32.68 4.77
C GLU A 6 -14.92 33.73 3.94
N VAL A 7 -15.51 34.08 2.80
CA VAL A 7 -15.05 35.17 1.93
C VAL A 7 -16.27 36.00 1.54
N ASP A 8 -16.22 37.31 1.79
CA ASP A 8 -17.29 38.26 1.46
C ASP A 8 -18.66 37.82 2.00
N GLY A 9 -18.70 37.32 3.24
CA GLY A 9 -19.94 36.89 3.90
C GLY A 9 -20.49 35.55 3.38
N LYS A 10 -19.81 34.88 2.46
CA LYS A 10 -20.19 33.54 1.97
C LYS A 10 -19.32 32.47 2.60
N LYS A 11 -19.99 31.43 3.10
CA LYS A 11 -19.31 30.26 3.66
C LYS A 11 -18.90 29.28 2.57
N TYR A 12 -17.66 28.84 2.63
CA TYR A 12 -17.06 27.84 1.76
C TYR A 12 -16.52 26.71 2.62
N PHE A 13 -16.32 25.56 2.01
CA PHE A 13 -15.55 24.46 2.61
C PHE A 13 -14.61 23.86 1.57
N ASN A 14 -13.47 23.38 2.01
CA ASN A 14 -12.56 22.67 1.16
C ASN A 14 -13.16 21.31 0.79
N GLU A 15 -13.15 21.01 -0.48
CA GLU A 15 -13.45 19.65 -0.94
C GLU A 15 -12.38 18.68 -0.41
N ARG A 16 -12.81 17.45 -0.12
CA ARG A 16 -11.88 16.42 0.32
C ARG A 16 -10.99 16.01 -0.85
N PRO A 17 -9.67 15.84 -0.64
CA PRO A 17 -8.81 15.24 -1.64
C PRO A 17 -9.22 13.78 -1.88
N THR A 18 -8.79 13.23 -3.00
CA THR A 18 -9.04 11.82 -3.37
C THR A 18 -8.48 10.84 -2.34
N SER A 19 -7.38 11.21 -1.70
CA SER A 19 -6.73 10.45 -0.63
C SER A 19 -6.88 11.18 0.68
N THR A 20 -7.45 10.54 1.70
CA THR A 20 -7.70 11.13 3.03
C THR A 20 -7.41 10.11 4.13
N GLN A 21 -7.26 10.62 5.37
CA GLN A 21 -7.12 9.80 6.58
C GLN A 21 -8.26 8.79 6.79
N GLN A 22 -9.44 9.06 6.24
CA GLN A 22 -10.61 8.17 6.37
C GLN A 22 -10.72 7.16 5.22
N THR A 23 -9.77 7.15 4.30
CA THR A 23 -9.76 6.16 3.21
C THR A 23 -9.50 4.78 3.79
N GLY A 24 -10.40 3.83 3.62
CA GLY A 24 -10.23 2.46 4.12
C GLY A 24 -9.37 1.59 3.21
N PHE A 25 -9.47 1.81 1.90
CA PHE A 25 -8.67 1.15 0.87
C PHE A 25 -8.75 1.94 -0.44
N SER A 26 -7.80 1.67 -1.32
CA SER A 26 -7.83 2.16 -2.70
C SER A 26 -7.18 1.15 -3.64
N TYR A 27 -7.47 1.29 -4.94
CA TYR A 27 -6.87 0.41 -5.94
C TYR A 27 -6.77 1.09 -7.30
N VAL A 28 -5.88 0.55 -8.12
CA VAL A 28 -5.77 0.84 -9.56
C VAL A 28 -5.94 -0.48 -10.32
N ALA A 29 -6.94 -0.54 -11.21
CA ALA A 29 -7.15 -1.71 -12.05
C ALA A 29 -6.34 -1.58 -13.35
N GLN A 30 -5.46 -2.55 -13.61
CA GLN A 30 -4.71 -2.67 -14.86
C GLN A 30 -5.27 -3.84 -15.65
N LEU A 31 -5.92 -3.56 -16.78
CA LEU A 31 -6.54 -4.56 -17.63
C LEU A 31 -5.83 -4.61 -18.99
N ARG A 32 -5.46 -5.81 -19.43
CA ARG A 32 -4.67 -6.04 -20.64
C ARG A 32 -5.31 -7.14 -21.50
N SER A 33 -6.02 -6.72 -22.53
CA SER A 33 -6.78 -7.61 -23.41
C SER A 33 -5.93 -8.53 -24.29
N TRP A 34 -4.63 -8.22 -24.43
CA TRP A 34 -3.67 -9.04 -25.21
C TRP A 34 -3.08 -10.22 -24.46
N LEU A 35 -3.37 -10.34 -23.17
CA LEU A 35 -2.97 -11.47 -22.33
C LEU A 35 -4.13 -12.43 -22.12
N PRO A 36 -3.87 -13.71 -21.82
CA PRO A 36 -4.91 -14.61 -21.34
C PRO A 36 -5.68 -14.00 -20.17
N ARG A 37 -6.97 -14.30 -20.08
CA ARG A 37 -7.86 -13.73 -19.06
C ARG A 37 -7.33 -13.88 -17.64
N GLU A 38 -6.70 -15.01 -17.34
CA GLU A 38 -6.16 -15.34 -16.03
C GLU A 38 -4.93 -14.49 -15.66
N LEU A 39 -4.24 -13.93 -16.66
CA LEU A 39 -3.03 -13.11 -16.47
C LEU A 39 -3.29 -11.62 -16.72
N GLY A 40 -4.35 -11.30 -17.48
CA GLY A 40 -4.58 -9.96 -18.04
C GLY A 40 -4.98 -8.90 -17.04
N GLY A 41 -5.52 -9.28 -15.89
CA GLY A 41 -6.01 -8.37 -14.86
C GLY A 41 -5.11 -8.32 -13.63
N ILE A 42 -4.69 -7.11 -13.23
CA ILE A 42 -4.05 -6.84 -11.94
C ILE A 42 -4.87 -5.77 -11.23
N LEU A 43 -5.12 -6.01 -9.96
CA LEU A 43 -5.58 -5.03 -9.01
C LEU A 43 -4.37 -4.60 -8.17
N TRP A 44 -3.86 -3.40 -8.41
CA TRP A 44 -2.89 -2.76 -7.55
C TRP A 44 -3.64 -2.26 -6.33
N PHE A 45 -3.50 -2.95 -5.22
CA PHE A 45 -4.38 -2.80 -4.05
C PHE A 45 -3.61 -2.33 -2.82
N GLY A 46 -4.23 -1.46 -2.03
CA GLY A 46 -3.71 -1.04 -0.74
C GLY A 46 -4.80 -0.68 0.26
N ASN A 47 -4.54 -0.96 1.51
CA ASN A 47 -5.39 -0.54 2.63
C ASN A 47 -4.95 0.80 3.18
N ASP A 48 -5.89 1.59 3.69
CA ASP A 48 -5.69 2.91 4.25
C ASP A 48 -5.53 3.99 3.15
N ASP A 49 -4.99 5.14 3.49
CA ASP A 49 -4.81 6.30 2.63
C ASP A 49 -3.86 6.04 1.46
N GLY A 50 -4.37 6.15 0.24
CA GLY A 50 -3.64 5.86 -0.99
C GLY A 50 -2.32 6.63 -1.17
N ASN A 51 -2.16 7.78 -0.52
CA ASN A 51 -0.89 8.51 -0.50
C ASN A 51 0.14 7.94 0.49
N MET A 52 -0.33 7.20 1.50
CA MET A 52 0.46 6.71 2.63
C MET A 52 0.75 5.22 2.60
N ILE A 53 0.42 4.53 1.50
CA ILE A 53 0.56 3.07 1.35
C ILE A 53 1.41 2.74 0.13
N ALA A 54 1.88 1.49 0.04
CA ALA A 54 2.37 0.91 -1.21
C ALA A 54 1.30 -0.02 -1.79
N TYR A 55 1.01 0.14 -3.07
CA TYR A 55 0.11 -0.75 -3.80
C TYR A 55 0.81 -2.06 -4.13
N VAL A 56 0.16 -3.17 -3.78
CA VAL A 56 0.65 -4.53 -4.08
C VAL A 56 -0.08 -5.12 -5.28
N PRO A 57 0.61 -5.91 -6.13
CA PRO A 57 0.00 -6.53 -7.30
C PRO A 57 -0.83 -7.76 -6.91
N ILE A 58 -2.14 -7.68 -7.07
CA ILE A 58 -3.06 -8.80 -6.89
C ILE A 58 -3.63 -9.17 -8.26
N TYR A 59 -3.28 -10.35 -8.78
CA TYR A 59 -3.85 -10.83 -10.03
C TYR A 59 -5.32 -11.21 -9.85
N CYS A 60 -6.16 -10.83 -10.82
CA CYS A 60 -7.61 -11.05 -10.73
C CYS A 60 -8.02 -12.53 -10.76
N SER A 61 -7.11 -13.42 -11.13
CA SER A 61 -7.28 -14.87 -11.09
C SER A 61 -6.93 -15.52 -9.76
N ASN A 62 -6.43 -14.76 -8.78
CA ASN A 62 -6.05 -15.30 -7.48
C ASN A 62 -7.25 -15.99 -6.81
N THR A 63 -7.01 -17.17 -6.28
CA THR A 63 -7.99 -17.97 -5.52
C THR A 63 -7.83 -17.83 -4.02
N GLU A 64 -6.70 -17.29 -3.59
CA GLU A 64 -6.36 -17.07 -2.19
C GLU A 64 -5.89 -15.63 -2.00
N ARG A 65 -5.91 -15.16 -0.78
CA ARG A 65 -5.42 -13.84 -0.38
C ARG A 65 -4.39 -13.95 0.73
N ALA A 66 -3.51 -12.97 0.84
CA ALA A 66 -2.60 -12.87 1.97
C ALA A 66 -3.39 -12.70 3.28
N GLU A 67 -2.94 -13.35 4.35
CA GLU A 67 -3.58 -13.28 5.67
C GLU A 67 -3.70 -11.83 6.16
N CYS A 68 -2.74 -10.97 5.82
CA CYS A 68 -2.76 -9.56 6.23
C CYS A 68 -3.99 -8.76 5.73
N PHE A 69 -4.68 -9.24 4.70
CA PHE A 69 -5.93 -8.64 4.21
C PHE A 69 -7.19 -9.29 4.80
N ASN A 70 -7.04 -10.31 5.62
CA ASN A 70 -8.13 -10.99 6.31
C ASN A 70 -7.64 -11.65 7.60
N THR A 71 -6.98 -10.88 8.44
CA THR A 71 -6.41 -11.38 9.70
C THR A 71 -7.52 -11.80 10.67
N PRO A 72 -7.54 -13.07 11.12
CA PRO A 72 -8.52 -13.51 12.11
C PRO A 72 -8.44 -12.68 13.40
N GLY A 73 -9.60 -12.26 13.91
CA GLY A 73 -9.70 -11.48 15.14
C GLY A 73 -9.33 -9.99 15.03
N ALA A 74 -8.96 -9.50 13.84
CA ALA A 74 -8.81 -8.08 13.58
C ALA A 74 -10.08 -7.51 12.96
N ASP A 75 -10.60 -6.44 13.53
CA ASP A 75 -11.76 -5.70 13.04
C ASP A 75 -11.52 -4.18 13.16
N ALA A 76 -12.56 -3.38 12.99
CA ALA A 76 -12.46 -1.91 13.03
C ALA A 76 -12.08 -1.35 14.41
N VAL A 77 -12.14 -2.14 15.47
CA VAL A 77 -11.85 -1.73 16.87
C VAL A 77 -10.81 -2.62 17.55
N THR A 78 -10.37 -3.68 16.87
CA THR A 78 -9.38 -4.64 17.41
C THR A 78 -8.10 -4.57 16.61
N PHE A 79 -7.06 -3.94 17.19
CA PHE A 79 -5.75 -3.83 16.58
C PHE A 79 -5.06 -5.18 16.38
N SER A 80 -4.41 -5.34 15.25
CA SER A 80 -3.48 -6.45 15.00
C SER A 80 -2.32 -5.96 14.12
N ASP A 81 -1.10 -6.22 14.56
CA ASP A 81 0.11 -5.95 13.78
C ASP A 81 0.31 -6.92 12.59
N LYS A 82 -0.55 -7.93 12.47
CA LYS A 82 -0.61 -8.83 11.32
C LYS A 82 -1.57 -8.34 10.23
N ASN A 83 -2.39 -7.34 10.54
CA ASN A 83 -3.39 -6.80 9.63
C ASN A 83 -2.84 -5.59 8.86
N ALA A 84 -2.97 -5.61 7.54
CA ALA A 84 -2.43 -4.56 6.67
C ALA A 84 -3.06 -3.20 6.93
N PHE A 85 -4.40 -3.14 7.14
CA PHE A 85 -5.06 -1.87 7.45
C PHE A 85 -4.48 -1.25 8.73
N TRP A 86 -4.36 -2.03 9.81
CA TRP A 86 -3.88 -1.50 11.09
C TRP A 86 -2.44 -1.02 11.03
N VAL A 87 -1.57 -1.76 10.32
CA VAL A 87 -0.16 -1.37 10.18
C VAL A 87 -0.02 -0.14 9.28
N CYS A 88 -0.77 -0.06 8.18
CA CYS A 88 -0.78 1.12 7.31
C CYS A 88 -1.34 2.35 8.05
N ASN A 89 -2.46 2.18 8.73
CA ASN A 89 -3.10 3.24 9.52
C ASN A 89 -2.22 3.74 10.67
N TRP A 90 -1.48 2.85 11.32
CA TRP A 90 -0.49 3.23 12.32
C TRP A 90 0.58 4.15 11.73
N VAL A 91 1.18 3.75 10.59
CA VAL A 91 2.20 4.57 9.91
C VAL A 91 1.63 5.91 9.45
N SER A 92 0.47 5.92 8.81
CA SER A 92 -0.15 7.15 8.32
C SER A 92 -0.47 8.14 9.45
N ASN A 93 -0.98 7.65 10.58
CA ASN A 93 -1.24 8.48 11.76
C ASN A 93 0.03 9.03 12.42
N MET A 94 1.17 8.39 12.27
CA MET A 94 2.47 8.96 12.68
C MET A 94 2.94 10.06 11.74
N VAL A 95 2.68 9.91 10.43
CA VAL A 95 3.16 10.85 9.40
C VAL A 95 2.32 12.12 9.35
N TYR A 96 1.00 12.03 9.46
CA TYR A 96 0.10 13.18 9.32
C TYR A 96 0.43 14.39 10.20
N PRO A 97 0.67 14.25 11.51
CA PRO A 97 0.95 15.39 12.38
C PRO A 97 2.24 16.15 12.02
N ARG A 98 3.18 15.47 11.34
CA ARG A 98 4.49 16.00 10.97
C ARG A 98 4.82 15.67 9.52
N TYR A 99 3.86 15.90 8.63
CA TYR A 99 3.86 15.44 7.23
C TYR A 99 5.15 15.81 6.49
N SER A 100 5.55 17.08 6.49
CA SER A 100 6.72 17.55 5.74
C SER A 100 8.04 16.88 6.17
N GLN A 101 8.11 16.44 7.43
CA GLN A 101 9.30 15.80 7.98
C GLN A 101 9.31 14.28 7.76
N LEU A 102 8.17 13.62 8.00
CA LEU A 102 8.10 12.15 7.99
C LEU A 102 7.75 11.56 6.62
N PHE A 103 6.94 12.27 5.82
CA PHE A 103 6.50 11.78 4.52
C PHE A 103 7.64 11.43 3.55
N PRO A 104 8.78 12.18 3.47
CA PRO A 104 9.90 11.77 2.64
C PRO A 104 10.45 10.38 2.96
N SER A 105 10.47 9.99 4.23
CA SER A 105 10.91 8.67 4.67
C SER A 105 9.91 7.58 4.26
N LEU A 106 8.60 7.82 4.42
CA LEU A 106 7.55 6.94 3.95
C LEU A 106 7.61 6.79 2.42
N LYS A 107 7.68 7.92 1.71
CA LYS A 107 7.74 7.95 0.24
C LYS A 107 8.90 7.11 -0.30
N ALA A 108 10.08 7.20 0.31
CA ALA A 108 11.24 6.43 -0.11
C ALA A 108 11.00 4.91 -0.02
N VAL A 109 10.35 4.44 1.05
CA VAL A 109 9.99 3.01 1.22
C VAL A 109 8.90 2.60 0.24
N ARG A 110 7.85 3.41 0.09
CA ARG A 110 6.77 3.18 -0.86
C ARG A 110 7.29 3.05 -2.28
N ASP A 111 8.01 4.06 -2.75
CA ASP A 111 8.53 4.11 -4.12
C ASP A 111 9.51 2.97 -4.39
N SER A 112 10.32 2.56 -3.39
CA SER A 112 11.22 1.41 -3.52
C SER A 112 10.45 0.11 -3.75
N LEU A 113 9.36 -0.13 -3.03
CA LEU A 113 8.54 -1.33 -3.19
C LEU A 113 7.79 -1.31 -4.53
N GLU A 114 7.08 -0.23 -4.85
CA GLU A 114 6.30 -0.14 -6.08
C GLU A 114 7.18 -0.24 -7.33
N ASN A 115 8.33 0.44 -7.35
CA ASN A 115 9.29 0.33 -8.44
C ASN A 115 9.84 -1.10 -8.59
N ALA A 116 10.09 -1.80 -7.48
CA ALA A 116 10.51 -3.19 -7.54
C ALA A 116 9.41 -4.10 -8.10
N TYR A 117 8.14 -3.86 -7.76
CA TYR A 117 7.02 -4.61 -8.31
C TYR A 117 6.84 -4.36 -9.81
N PHE A 118 6.94 -3.11 -10.26
CA PHE A 118 6.87 -2.77 -11.68
C PHE A 118 8.04 -3.36 -12.47
N ALA A 119 9.25 -3.33 -11.94
CA ALA A 119 10.42 -3.91 -12.58
C ALA A 119 10.33 -5.44 -12.70
N ALA A 120 9.73 -6.12 -11.72
CA ALA A 120 9.57 -7.57 -11.73
C ALA A 120 8.41 -8.05 -12.64
N GLN A 121 7.44 -7.19 -12.94
CA GLN A 121 6.21 -7.57 -13.66
C GLN A 121 6.46 -8.28 -14.99
N PRO A 122 7.36 -7.83 -15.89
CA PRO A 122 7.61 -8.49 -17.16
C PRO A 122 8.12 -9.93 -17.00
N GLU A 123 9.01 -10.18 -16.04
CA GLU A 123 9.56 -11.53 -15.77
C GLU A 123 8.50 -12.45 -15.17
N VAL A 124 7.73 -11.95 -14.20
CA VAL A 124 6.63 -12.69 -13.56
C VAL A 124 5.61 -13.12 -14.62
N GLU A 125 5.23 -12.21 -15.51
CA GLU A 125 4.25 -12.51 -16.56
C GLU A 125 4.80 -13.45 -17.64
N ALA A 126 6.06 -13.31 -18.03
CA ALA A 126 6.70 -14.24 -18.96
C ALA A 126 6.70 -15.67 -18.41
N LYS A 127 7.02 -15.83 -17.11
CA LYS A 127 6.98 -17.13 -16.45
C LYS A 127 5.54 -17.65 -16.35
N ALA A 128 4.59 -16.83 -15.96
CA ALA A 128 3.18 -17.22 -15.91
C ALA A 128 2.65 -17.64 -17.28
N LEU A 129 2.98 -16.92 -18.35
CA LEU A 129 2.63 -17.27 -19.74
C LEU A 129 3.25 -18.60 -20.18
N SER A 130 4.49 -18.86 -19.78
CA SER A 130 5.14 -20.15 -20.06
C SER A 130 4.40 -21.31 -19.39
N LEU A 131 4.05 -21.15 -18.11
CA LEU A 131 3.25 -22.14 -17.36
C LEU A 131 1.86 -22.31 -17.99
N TYR A 132 1.22 -21.22 -18.37
CA TYR A 132 -0.14 -21.21 -18.91
C TYR A 132 -0.29 -22.07 -20.17
N LYS A 133 0.76 -22.17 -20.98
CA LYS A 133 0.76 -22.99 -22.21
C LYS A 133 0.65 -24.48 -21.93
N THR A 134 1.12 -24.95 -20.78
CA THR A 134 1.16 -26.35 -20.39
C THR A 134 0.16 -26.69 -19.28
N ASP A 135 0.01 -25.80 -18.32
CA ASP A 135 -0.87 -25.97 -17.16
C ASP A 135 -1.39 -24.60 -16.68
N LYS A 136 -2.64 -24.34 -16.97
CA LYS A 136 -3.32 -23.09 -16.54
C LYS A 136 -3.41 -22.97 -15.03
N SER A 137 -3.63 -24.07 -14.32
CA SER A 137 -3.73 -24.06 -12.85
C SER A 137 -2.38 -23.73 -12.22
N ALA A 138 -1.29 -24.24 -12.78
CA ALA A 138 0.06 -23.89 -12.32
C ALA A 138 0.37 -22.40 -12.54
N ALA A 139 -0.08 -21.81 -13.66
CA ALA A 139 0.08 -20.39 -13.90
C ALA A 139 -0.71 -19.53 -12.87
N VAL A 140 -1.95 -19.88 -12.61
CA VAL A 140 -2.79 -19.20 -11.61
C VAL A 140 -2.17 -19.33 -10.23
N LYS A 141 -1.74 -20.53 -9.85
CA LYS A 141 -1.07 -20.75 -8.56
C LYS A 141 0.21 -19.90 -8.42
N TYR A 142 1.03 -19.85 -9.46
CA TYR A 142 2.24 -19.04 -9.46
C TYR A 142 1.95 -17.54 -9.22
N LEU A 143 0.94 -16.99 -9.90
CA LEU A 143 0.53 -15.59 -9.73
C LEU A 143 -0.09 -15.34 -8.34
N ASN A 144 -0.85 -16.30 -7.84
CA ASN A 144 -1.40 -16.26 -6.48
C ASN A 144 -0.29 -16.22 -5.42
N ASP A 145 0.68 -17.13 -5.51
CA ASP A 145 1.83 -17.19 -4.59
C ASP A 145 2.64 -15.89 -4.65
N TYR A 146 2.85 -15.34 -5.85
CA TYR A 146 3.52 -14.05 -6.03
C TYR A 146 2.76 -12.90 -5.35
N SER A 147 1.45 -12.80 -5.54
CA SER A 147 0.63 -11.76 -4.91
C SER A 147 0.68 -11.85 -3.38
N ILE A 148 0.58 -13.06 -2.83
CA ILE A 148 0.69 -13.29 -1.38
C ILE A 148 2.07 -12.89 -0.86
N GLN A 149 3.14 -13.29 -1.57
CA GLN A 149 4.51 -12.93 -1.21
C GLN A 149 4.70 -11.41 -1.16
N LYS A 150 4.22 -10.68 -2.19
CA LYS A 150 4.37 -9.22 -2.24
C LYS A 150 3.53 -8.50 -1.20
N SER A 151 2.37 -9.02 -0.85
CA SER A 151 1.55 -8.50 0.25
C SER A 151 2.24 -8.66 1.61
N ASN A 152 2.85 -9.82 1.85
CA ASN A 152 3.61 -10.07 3.09
C ASN A 152 4.90 -9.23 3.16
N GLU A 153 5.59 -9.03 2.02
CA GLU A 153 6.75 -8.14 1.91
C GLU A 153 6.39 -6.71 2.27
N MET A 154 5.30 -6.20 1.71
CA MET A 154 4.78 -4.87 2.03
C MET A 154 4.49 -4.73 3.52
N LEU A 155 3.76 -5.66 4.13
CA LEU A 155 3.45 -5.62 5.56
C LEU A 155 4.72 -5.58 6.41
N ALA A 156 5.71 -6.43 6.11
CA ALA A 156 6.98 -6.46 6.84
C ALA A 156 7.74 -5.13 6.72
N ARG A 157 7.79 -4.55 5.53
CA ARG A 157 8.43 -3.25 5.28
C ARG A 157 7.72 -2.10 5.98
N TRP A 158 6.39 -2.11 6.04
CA TRP A 158 5.62 -1.11 6.77
C TRP A 158 5.82 -1.19 8.28
N LYS A 159 5.92 -2.38 8.86
CA LYS A 159 6.29 -2.55 10.26
C LYS A 159 7.70 -1.98 10.56
N GLN A 160 8.66 -2.28 9.69
CA GLN A 160 10.02 -1.72 9.82
C GLN A 160 10.00 -0.20 9.71
N LEU A 161 9.20 0.35 8.78
CA LEU A 161 9.03 1.80 8.63
C LEU A 161 8.45 2.43 9.90
N ALA A 162 7.42 1.83 10.52
CA ALA A 162 6.86 2.34 11.76
C ALA A 162 7.93 2.46 12.87
N ILE A 163 8.74 1.41 13.04
CA ILE A 163 9.84 1.42 14.00
C ILE A 163 10.90 2.48 13.64
N TYR A 164 11.27 2.56 12.36
CA TYR A 164 12.23 3.55 11.88
C TYR A 164 11.76 4.99 12.13
N LEU A 165 10.48 5.28 11.89
CA LEU A 165 9.92 6.61 12.11
C LEU A 165 9.94 7.00 13.60
N ILE A 166 9.64 6.05 14.51
CA ILE A 166 9.76 6.28 15.93
C ILE A 166 11.21 6.63 16.28
N VAL A 167 12.16 5.79 15.88
CA VAL A 167 13.58 5.96 16.25
C VAL A 167 14.14 7.27 15.68
N LYS A 168 13.85 7.58 14.43
CA LYS A 168 14.42 8.74 13.74
C LYS A 168 13.84 10.07 14.23
N TYR A 169 12.55 10.08 14.59
CA TYR A 169 11.83 11.31 14.87
C TYR A 169 11.33 11.41 16.32
N ASN A 170 11.80 10.53 17.20
CA ASN A 170 11.50 10.58 18.62
C ASN A 170 12.00 11.88 19.24
N ASP A 171 11.19 12.51 20.08
CA ASP A 171 11.51 13.73 20.82
C ASP A 171 12.15 14.85 19.97
N MET A 172 11.78 14.92 18.69
CA MET A 172 12.35 15.85 17.70
C MET A 172 13.85 15.66 17.40
N ALA A 173 14.46 14.57 17.82
CA ALA A 173 15.90 14.34 17.68
C ALA A 173 16.40 14.29 16.21
N GLY A 174 15.51 14.09 15.24
CA GLY A 174 15.87 14.04 13.82
C GLY A 174 16.26 15.39 13.20
N GLU A 175 16.05 16.52 13.87
CA GLU A 175 16.36 17.86 13.39
C GLU A 175 17.72 18.39 13.84
N THR A 176 18.28 17.85 14.92
CA THR A 176 19.51 18.37 15.54
C THR A 176 20.82 17.84 14.95
N GLY A 177 20.76 16.93 13.99
CA GLY A 177 21.96 16.31 13.39
C GLY A 177 22.62 17.09 12.25
N LYS A 178 22.27 18.34 11.98
CA LYS A 178 22.84 19.14 10.89
C LYS A 178 23.48 20.47 11.30
N GLU A 179 23.68 20.68 12.57
CA GLU A 179 24.47 21.84 13.02
C GLU A 179 25.65 21.37 13.91
N SER A 180 26.68 20.87 13.24
CA SER A 180 28.07 20.87 13.79
C SER A 180 29.04 20.59 12.66
#